data_375c4b7cb5abf9d33026c23a02d5bed8
#
_entry.id   375c4b7cb5abf9d33026c23a02d5bed8
#
_cell.length_a   1.000
_cell.length_b   1.000
_cell.length_c   1.000
_cell.angle_alpha   90.00
_cell.angle_beta   90.00
_cell.angle_gamma   90.00
#
_symmetry.space_group_name_H-M   'P 1'
#
loop_
_entity.id
_entity.type
_entity.pdbx_description
1 polymer ?
#
loop_
_entity_poly.entity_id
_entity_poly.type
_entity_poly.pdbx_seq_one_letter_code
_entity_poly.pdbx_strand_id
1 'polypeptide(L)'
;MKASPVVRTIMTETGSLSMAELVAKTGVPPSTIRYYISTGLVAPGRKVAANHYLYDDRHVESLRLIRLLKERRKLPLEAVRRILPELLQLPADGAFRPEMWDLVVETRERSAAHSSPGARLLQAGIAAFDHFGYFEVRVDDVCQAAKIAKGSFYRHFASKEELFFAAARAVASDAIHHFADAVGVGPVGREAATELLSESLAGHIALLLDLIALAAQHRPGHGRVLREIFVDLHRAVAPRLDPLAPAEAAEEVLESALMSGIRRVVGSPLLQAELFPGEAGL
;
A
#
# COMPACT_ATOMS: atom_id res chain seq x y z
N MET A 1 -27.70 47.52 42.00
CA MET A 1 -27.61 47.26 40.55
C MET A 1 -26.78 45.97 40.35
N LYS A 2 -27.45 44.92 39.93
CA LYS A 2 -26.90 43.54 39.91
C LYS A 2 -26.28 43.26 38.55
N ALA A 3 -25.03 42.82 38.55
CA ALA A 3 -24.33 42.36 37.37
C ALA A 3 -24.85 40.97 36.94
N SER A 4 -25.14 40.80 35.65
CA SER A 4 -25.55 39.54 35.04
C SER A 4 -24.43 38.51 35.01
N PRO A 5 -24.74 37.23 35.18
CA PRO A 5 -23.75 36.16 35.06
C PRO A 5 -23.42 35.89 33.58
N VAL A 6 -22.13 35.92 33.29
CA VAL A 6 -21.55 35.47 32.03
C VAL A 6 -21.83 33.96 31.87
N VAL A 7 -22.55 33.60 30.84
CA VAL A 7 -22.79 32.23 30.44
C VAL A 7 -21.44 31.62 30.00
N ARG A 8 -20.86 30.85 30.89
CA ARG A 8 -19.67 30.03 30.61
C ARG A 8 -20.12 28.85 29.78
N THR A 9 -19.94 28.93 28.47
CA THR A 9 -20.11 27.78 27.56
C THR A 9 -19.20 26.67 28.04
N ILE A 10 -19.81 25.65 28.62
CA ILE A 10 -19.16 24.41 29.01
C ILE A 10 -18.83 23.67 27.70
N MET A 11 -17.61 23.86 27.21
CA MET A 11 -17.03 22.91 26.26
C MET A 11 -16.91 21.58 27.03
N THR A 12 -17.70 20.60 26.66
CA THR A 12 -17.62 19.24 27.15
C THR A 12 -16.17 18.78 26.99
N GLU A 13 -15.44 18.66 28.08
CA GLU A 13 -14.14 18.02 28.14
C GLU A 13 -14.37 16.56 27.75
N THR A 14 -14.00 16.22 26.52
CA THR A 14 -13.89 14.84 26.05
C THR A 14 -12.93 14.13 27.00
N GLY A 15 -13.40 13.12 27.73
CA GLY A 15 -12.78 12.52 28.91
C GLY A 15 -11.28 12.25 28.73
N SER A 16 -10.47 12.98 29.48
CA SER A 16 -9.03 12.75 29.53
C SER A 16 -8.74 11.59 30.48
N LEU A 17 -8.15 10.52 29.96
CA LEU A 17 -7.82 9.29 30.67
C LEU A 17 -6.34 9.27 31.05
N SER A 18 -6.04 8.84 32.24
CA SER A 18 -4.68 8.45 32.66
C SER A 18 -4.28 7.11 32.02
N MET A 19 -3.00 6.77 32.06
CA MET A 19 -2.51 5.44 31.63
C MET A 19 -3.22 4.30 32.37
N ALA A 20 -3.48 4.46 33.67
CA ALA A 20 -4.15 3.43 34.48
C ALA A 20 -5.60 3.21 34.03
N GLU A 21 -6.34 4.27 33.74
CA GLU A 21 -7.72 4.20 33.24
C GLU A 21 -7.76 3.64 31.81
N LEU A 22 -6.80 4.00 30.96
CA LEU A 22 -6.67 3.46 29.63
C LEU A 22 -6.44 1.94 29.66
N VAL A 23 -5.57 1.46 30.54
CA VAL A 23 -5.34 0.02 30.78
C VAL A 23 -6.62 -0.65 31.31
N ALA A 24 -7.31 -0.05 32.27
CA ALA A 24 -8.54 -0.59 32.81
C ALA A 24 -9.65 -0.72 31.75
N LYS A 25 -9.77 0.28 30.86
CA LYS A 25 -10.78 0.27 29.76
C LYS A 25 -10.45 -0.68 28.62
N THR A 26 -9.17 -0.95 28.33
CA THR A 26 -8.74 -1.71 27.14
C THR A 26 -8.21 -3.09 27.45
N GLY A 27 -7.75 -3.34 28.68
CA GLY A 27 -7.08 -4.56 29.09
C GLY A 27 -5.69 -4.74 28.45
N VAL A 28 -5.12 -3.68 27.84
CA VAL A 28 -3.81 -3.72 27.21
C VAL A 28 -2.74 -3.27 28.22
N PRO A 29 -1.64 -4.04 28.44
CA PRO A 29 -0.59 -3.67 29.37
C PRO A 29 0.08 -2.32 29.04
N PRO A 30 0.55 -1.55 30.05
CA PRO A 30 1.17 -0.24 29.82
C PRO A 30 2.41 -0.30 28.91
N SER A 31 3.20 -1.37 29.00
CA SER A 31 4.38 -1.60 28.14
C SER A 31 3.98 -1.74 26.68
N THR A 32 2.90 -2.47 26.41
CA THR A 32 2.35 -2.67 25.06
C THR A 32 1.78 -1.38 24.50
N ILE A 33 1.07 -0.59 25.32
CA ILE A 33 0.56 0.72 24.91
C ILE A 33 1.72 1.65 24.52
N ARG A 34 2.77 1.74 25.35
CA ARG A 34 3.97 2.53 25.02
C ARG A 34 4.65 2.07 23.75
N TYR A 35 4.74 0.77 23.55
CA TYR A 35 5.28 0.19 22.30
C TYR A 35 4.44 0.60 21.08
N TYR A 36 3.12 0.54 21.14
CA TYR A 36 2.25 0.98 20.04
C TYR A 36 2.36 2.47 19.76
N ILE A 37 2.53 3.29 20.78
CA ILE A 37 2.78 4.73 20.63
C ILE A 37 4.16 4.98 19.99
N SER A 38 5.22 4.33 20.51
CA SER A 38 6.58 4.52 20.00
C SER A 38 6.77 4.06 18.55
N THR A 39 5.96 3.09 18.11
CA THR A 39 5.96 2.60 16.72
C THR A 39 4.98 3.35 15.83
N GLY A 40 4.28 4.37 16.34
CA GLY A 40 3.32 5.16 15.57
C GLY A 40 2.02 4.43 15.22
N LEU A 41 1.74 3.28 15.84
CA LEU A 41 0.50 2.54 15.65
C LEU A 41 -0.69 3.19 16.38
N VAL A 42 -0.42 3.82 17.52
CA VAL A 42 -1.38 4.61 18.31
C VAL A 42 -0.81 6.01 18.44
N ALA A 43 -1.67 7.02 18.36
CA ALA A 43 -1.27 8.42 18.51
C ALA A 43 -0.64 8.67 19.89
N PRO A 44 0.28 9.63 20.04
CA PRO A 44 0.83 9.99 21.33
C PRO A 44 -0.23 10.68 22.20
N GLY A 45 -0.27 10.36 23.49
CA GLY A 45 -1.11 11.07 24.45
C GLY A 45 -0.71 12.55 24.59
N ARG A 46 -1.64 13.40 25.00
CA ARG A 46 -1.39 14.82 25.28
C ARG A 46 -0.53 14.96 26.54
N LYS A 47 0.67 15.52 26.39
CA LYS A 47 1.58 15.77 27.51
C LYS A 47 1.04 16.91 28.38
N VAL A 48 0.88 16.67 29.69
CA VAL A 48 0.42 17.67 30.66
C VAL A 48 1.49 18.05 31.68
N ALA A 49 2.45 17.18 31.97
CA ALA A 49 3.62 17.45 32.81
C ALA A 49 4.78 16.51 32.42
N ALA A 50 5.93 16.65 33.11
CA ALA A 50 7.04 15.70 32.94
C ALA A 50 6.55 14.28 33.29
N ASN A 51 6.63 13.36 32.33
CA ASN A 51 6.16 11.97 32.44
C ASN A 51 4.65 11.78 32.69
N HIS A 52 3.83 12.81 32.48
CA HIS A 52 2.38 12.73 32.64
C HIS A 52 1.69 12.99 31.30
N TYR A 53 0.95 11.99 30.81
CA TYR A 53 0.23 12.01 29.54
C TYR A 53 -1.24 11.69 29.78
N LEU A 54 -2.13 12.37 29.08
CA LEU A 54 -3.55 12.12 29.04
C LEU A 54 -3.95 11.53 27.68
N TYR A 55 -4.89 10.63 27.73
CA TYR A 55 -5.42 9.89 26.60
C TYR A 55 -6.93 10.17 26.44
N ASP A 56 -7.49 9.90 25.29
CA ASP A 56 -8.91 10.13 24.98
C ASP A 56 -9.58 8.85 24.48
N ASP A 57 -10.86 8.94 24.13
CA ASP A 57 -11.65 7.81 23.66
C ASP A 57 -11.12 7.23 22.33
N ARG A 58 -10.46 8.03 21.49
CA ARG A 58 -9.79 7.54 20.27
C ARG A 58 -8.66 6.56 20.58
N HIS A 59 -7.92 6.80 21.66
CA HIS A 59 -6.91 5.86 22.14
C HIS A 59 -7.54 4.54 22.60
N VAL A 60 -8.69 4.61 23.30
CA VAL A 60 -9.44 3.42 23.73
C VAL A 60 -9.90 2.62 22.52
N GLU A 61 -10.49 3.29 21.54
CA GLU A 61 -10.98 2.66 20.30
C GLU A 61 -9.85 2.02 19.50
N SER A 62 -8.74 2.75 19.28
CA SER A 62 -7.56 2.22 18.61
C SER A 62 -7.03 0.95 19.28
N LEU A 63 -6.88 0.96 20.59
CA LEU A 63 -6.38 -0.18 21.35
C LEU A 63 -7.33 -1.38 21.32
N ARG A 64 -8.64 -1.13 21.38
CA ARG A 64 -9.67 -2.19 21.25
C ARG A 64 -9.65 -2.82 19.87
N LEU A 65 -9.55 -2.03 18.80
CA LEU A 65 -9.44 -2.52 17.42
C LEU A 65 -8.15 -3.32 17.22
N ILE A 66 -7.00 -2.81 17.67
CA ILE A 66 -5.73 -3.54 17.60
C ILE A 66 -5.83 -4.89 18.31
N ARG A 67 -6.43 -4.92 19.51
CA ARG A 67 -6.63 -6.15 20.26
C ARG A 67 -7.53 -7.13 19.52
N LEU A 68 -8.67 -6.68 19.00
CA LEU A 68 -9.58 -7.49 18.19
C LEU A 68 -8.87 -8.12 16.99
N LEU A 69 -8.13 -7.31 16.24
CA LEU A 69 -7.44 -7.75 15.03
C LEU A 69 -6.29 -8.73 15.35
N LYS A 70 -5.55 -8.51 16.42
CA LYS A 70 -4.46 -9.39 16.85
C LYS A 70 -4.93 -10.68 17.51
N GLU A 71 -5.83 -10.59 18.49
CA GLU A 71 -6.22 -11.75 19.30
C GLU A 71 -7.22 -12.64 18.57
N ARG A 72 -8.26 -12.04 17.97
CA ARG A 72 -9.32 -12.80 17.32
C ARG A 72 -9.05 -13.12 15.86
N ARG A 73 -8.33 -12.25 15.15
CA ARG A 73 -8.04 -12.40 13.72
C ARG A 73 -6.63 -12.86 13.41
N LYS A 74 -5.74 -12.90 14.42
CA LYS A 74 -4.34 -13.32 14.28
C LYS A 74 -3.58 -12.54 13.22
N LEU A 75 -3.96 -11.27 12.99
CA LEU A 75 -3.27 -10.42 12.04
C LEU A 75 -1.89 -10.02 12.55
N PRO A 76 -0.86 -10.03 11.70
CA PRO A 76 0.44 -9.46 12.05
C PRO A 76 0.34 -7.94 12.21
N LEU A 77 1.26 -7.36 13.00
CA LEU A 77 1.20 -5.95 13.38
C LEU A 77 1.26 -5.00 12.17
N GLU A 78 1.98 -5.38 11.13
CA GLU A 78 2.10 -4.61 9.87
C GLU A 78 0.76 -4.54 9.13
N ALA A 79 -0.03 -5.61 9.15
CA ALA A 79 -1.37 -5.60 8.58
C ALA A 79 -2.31 -4.70 9.40
N VAL A 80 -2.23 -4.80 10.75
CA VAL A 80 -2.99 -3.92 11.64
C VAL A 80 -2.65 -2.45 11.39
N ARG A 81 -1.37 -2.11 11.19
CA ARG A 81 -0.91 -0.75 10.89
C ARG A 81 -1.56 -0.16 9.64
N ARG A 82 -1.77 -0.99 8.63
CA ARG A 82 -2.37 -0.57 7.35
C ARG A 82 -3.85 -0.29 7.46
N ILE A 83 -4.60 -1.17 8.12
CA ILE A 83 -6.08 -1.10 8.16
C ILE A 83 -6.62 -0.24 9.30
N LEU A 84 -5.86 -0.04 10.39
CA LEU A 84 -6.33 0.69 11.56
C LEU A 84 -6.78 2.13 11.26
N PRO A 85 -6.06 2.94 10.44
CA PRO A 85 -6.50 4.29 10.09
C PRO A 85 -7.85 4.32 9.36
N GLU A 86 -8.10 3.36 8.48
CA GLU A 86 -9.36 3.25 7.74
C GLU A 86 -10.51 2.86 8.67
N LEU A 87 -10.28 1.89 9.56
CA LEU A 87 -11.28 1.48 10.54
C LEU A 87 -11.66 2.59 11.52
N LEU A 88 -10.71 3.46 11.89
CA LEU A 88 -10.97 4.60 12.79
C LEU A 88 -11.73 5.76 12.13
N GLN A 89 -11.85 5.78 10.81
CA GLN A 89 -12.64 6.78 10.06
C GLN A 89 -14.10 6.37 9.88
N LEU A 90 -14.44 5.11 10.17
CA LEU A 90 -15.81 4.63 10.05
C LEU A 90 -16.68 5.15 11.21
N PRO A 91 -17.95 5.49 10.96
CA PRO A 91 -18.85 5.97 12.01
C PRO A 91 -19.01 4.96 13.15
N ALA A 92 -19.00 5.43 14.38
CA ALA A 92 -19.00 4.63 15.61
C ALA A 92 -20.36 3.98 15.95
N ASP A 93 -21.33 3.94 15.04
CA ASP A 93 -22.68 3.41 15.26
C ASP A 93 -22.76 1.87 15.39
N GLY A 94 -21.67 1.25 15.81
CA GLY A 94 -21.64 -0.06 16.46
C GLY A 94 -21.84 -1.30 15.58
N ALA A 95 -22.17 -1.17 14.34
CA ALA A 95 -22.30 -2.30 13.43
C ALA A 95 -21.04 -2.45 12.58
N PHE A 96 -20.21 -3.40 12.95
CA PHE A 96 -19.14 -3.89 12.10
C PHE A 96 -19.77 -4.38 10.78
N ARG A 97 -19.71 -3.58 9.72
CA ARG A 97 -20.37 -3.87 8.46
C ARG A 97 -19.72 -5.07 7.75
N PRO A 98 -20.50 -5.87 7.00
CA PRO A 98 -19.95 -6.99 6.23
C PRO A 98 -18.77 -6.59 5.33
N GLU A 99 -18.80 -5.40 4.72
CA GLU A 99 -17.75 -4.86 3.86
C GLU A 99 -16.39 -4.71 4.59
N MET A 100 -16.41 -4.48 5.91
CA MET A 100 -15.20 -4.46 6.72
C MET A 100 -14.57 -5.84 6.90
N TRP A 101 -15.37 -6.91 6.79
CA TRP A 101 -14.88 -8.27 6.81
C TRP A 101 -14.07 -8.60 5.56
N ASP A 102 -14.52 -8.14 4.42
CA ASP A 102 -13.83 -8.35 3.15
C ASP A 102 -12.47 -7.66 3.16
N LEU A 103 -12.39 -6.42 3.66
CA LEU A 103 -11.13 -5.70 3.87
C LEU A 103 -10.20 -6.44 4.83
N VAL A 104 -10.73 -6.97 5.94
CA VAL A 104 -9.93 -7.73 6.93
C VAL A 104 -9.48 -9.08 6.37
N VAL A 105 -10.34 -9.79 5.63
CA VAL A 105 -10.01 -11.07 4.99
C VAL A 105 -8.94 -10.86 3.93
N GLU A 106 -9.12 -9.89 3.05
CA GLU A 106 -8.16 -9.55 2.00
C GLU A 106 -6.80 -9.13 2.57
N THR A 107 -6.79 -8.30 3.63
CA THR A 107 -5.56 -7.93 4.34
C THR A 107 -4.91 -9.15 5.01
N ARG A 108 -5.69 -10.11 5.53
CA ARG A 108 -5.17 -11.35 6.11
C ARG A 108 -4.55 -12.25 5.05
N GLU A 109 -5.18 -12.39 3.90
CA GLU A 109 -4.64 -13.17 2.78
C GLU A 109 -3.35 -12.54 2.25
N ARG A 110 -3.33 -11.23 2.04
CA ARG A 110 -2.12 -10.47 1.68
C ARG A 110 -1.02 -10.61 2.75
N SER A 111 -1.35 -10.54 4.05
CA SER A 111 -0.38 -10.69 5.13
C SER A 111 0.13 -12.12 5.30
N ALA A 112 -0.72 -13.12 5.12
CA ALA A 112 -0.32 -14.52 5.13
C ALA A 112 0.59 -14.81 3.92
N ALA A 113 0.29 -14.26 2.77
CA ALA A 113 1.15 -14.31 1.60
C ALA A 113 2.52 -13.66 1.86
N HIS A 114 2.56 -12.50 2.51
CA HIS A 114 3.81 -11.80 2.86
C HIS A 114 4.64 -12.51 3.93
N SER A 115 4.06 -13.38 4.73
CA SER A 115 4.80 -14.17 5.74
C SER A 115 5.47 -15.42 5.17
N SER A 116 5.02 -15.90 4.01
CA SER A 116 5.64 -17.06 3.37
C SER A 116 7.02 -16.71 2.78
N PRO A 117 7.99 -17.65 2.76
CA PRO A 117 9.29 -17.39 2.15
C PRO A 117 9.21 -16.97 0.69
N GLY A 118 8.32 -17.56 -0.10
CA GLY A 118 8.11 -17.19 -1.50
C GLY A 118 7.59 -15.76 -1.66
N ALA A 119 6.65 -15.35 -0.81
CA ALA A 119 6.13 -13.98 -0.85
C ALA A 119 7.16 -12.94 -0.39
N ARG A 120 8.02 -13.28 0.61
CA ARG A 120 9.13 -12.38 1.00
C ARG A 120 10.15 -12.21 -0.12
N LEU A 121 10.47 -13.31 -0.84
CA LEU A 121 11.32 -13.26 -2.03
C LEU A 121 10.69 -12.41 -3.13
N LEU A 122 9.39 -12.55 -3.36
CA LEU A 122 8.66 -11.75 -4.36
C LEU A 122 8.69 -10.26 -4.03
N GLN A 123 8.40 -9.88 -2.80
CA GLN A 123 8.44 -8.47 -2.37
C GLN A 123 9.86 -7.88 -2.43
N ALA A 124 10.88 -8.64 -1.98
CA ALA A 124 12.27 -8.22 -2.11
C ALA A 124 12.69 -8.10 -3.57
N GLY A 125 12.19 -9.01 -4.44
CA GLY A 125 12.41 -8.97 -5.87
C GLY A 125 11.80 -7.73 -6.53
N ILE A 126 10.53 -7.41 -6.23
CA ILE A 126 9.88 -6.20 -6.74
C ILE A 126 10.71 -4.97 -6.38
N ALA A 127 11.04 -4.79 -5.08
CA ALA A 127 11.81 -3.64 -4.63
C ALA A 127 13.19 -3.55 -5.29
N ALA A 128 13.88 -4.69 -5.46
CA ALA A 128 15.19 -4.72 -6.12
C ALA A 128 15.10 -4.39 -7.61
N PHE A 129 14.12 -4.94 -8.32
CA PHE A 129 13.93 -4.68 -9.74
C PHE A 129 13.50 -3.24 -10.02
N ASP A 130 12.67 -2.64 -9.17
CA ASP A 130 12.29 -1.23 -9.28
C ASP A 130 13.47 -0.29 -9.07
N HIS A 131 14.40 -0.66 -8.19
CA HIS A 131 15.52 0.22 -7.85
C HIS A 131 16.74 0.03 -8.75
N PHE A 132 17.10 -1.21 -9.09
CA PHE A 132 18.33 -1.53 -9.80
C PHE A 132 18.11 -2.05 -11.23
N GLY A 133 16.85 -2.38 -11.59
CA GLY A 133 16.51 -3.05 -12.86
C GLY A 133 16.86 -4.53 -12.88
N TYR A 134 16.27 -5.24 -13.86
CA TYR A 134 16.43 -6.69 -13.99
C TYR A 134 17.89 -7.13 -14.19
N PHE A 135 18.66 -6.39 -15.00
CA PHE A 135 19.99 -6.84 -15.40
C PHE A 135 20.99 -6.78 -14.24
N GLU A 136 20.90 -5.77 -13.38
CA GLU A 136 21.84 -5.53 -12.27
C GLU A 136 21.51 -6.38 -11.03
N VAL A 137 20.23 -6.74 -10.82
CA VAL A 137 19.81 -7.50 -9.65
C VAL A 137 20.38 -8.91 -9.63
N ARG A 138 20.97 -9.31 -8.50
CA ARG A 138 21.48 -10.67 -8.26
C ARG A 138 20.54 -11.42 -7.33
N VAL A 139 20.43 -12.73 -7.52
CA VAL A 139 19.63 -13.60 -6.64
C VAL A 139 20.10 -13.51 -5.17
N ASP A 140 21.40 -13.35 -4.95
CA ASP A 140 21.98 -13.24 -3.61
C ASP A 140 21.47 -11.99 -2.88
N ASP A 141 21.35 -10.85 -3.57
CA ASP A 141 20.88 -9.60 -3.00
C ASP A 141 19.38 -9.71 -2.60
N VAL A 142 18.57 -10.33 -3.45
CA VAL A 142 17.15 -10.61 -3.14
C VAL A 142 17.02 -11.54 -1.94
N CYS A 143 17.84 -12.58 -1.87
CA CYS A 143 17.85 -13.53 -0.74
C CYS A 143 18.23 -12.85 0.57
N GLN A 144 19.23 -11.96 0.53
CA GLN A 144 19.66 -11.18 1.68
C GLN A 144 18.56 -10.24 2.16
N ALA A 145 17.93 -9.48 1.24
CA ALA A 145 16.84 -8.56 1.55
C ALA A 145 15.62 -9.31 2.11
N ALA A 146 15.29 -10.48 1.55
CA ALA A 146 14.19 -11.33 2.03
C ALA A 146 14.52 -12.08 3.35
N LYS A 147 15.78 -12.07 3.81
CA LYS A 147 16.28 -12.88 4.94
C LYS A 147 16.04 -14.37 4.72
N ILE A 148 16.38 -14.88 3.55
CA ILE A 148 16.19 -16.27 3.10
C ILE A 148 17.51 -16.81 2.58
N ALA A 149 17.85 -18.05 2.96
CA ALA A 149 19.04 -18.70 2.44
C ALA A 149 18.92 -18.96 0.92
N LYS A 150 20.01 -18.75 0.16
CA LYS A 150 20.07 -18.95 -1.29
C LYS A 150 19.53 -20.32 -1.75
N GLY A 151 19.84 -21.39 -1.04
CA GLY A 151 19.30 -22.72 -1.34
C GLY A 151 17.77 -22.84 -1.21
N SER A 152 17.14 -21.95 -0.44
CA SER A 152 15.68 -21.89 -0.32
C SER A 152 15.02 -21.11 -1.45
N PHE A 153 15.75 -20.21 -2.12
CA PHE A 153 15.26 -19.48 -3.31
C PHE A 153 14.75 -20.44 -4.38
N TYR A 154 15.59 -21.42 -4.73
CA TYR A 154 15.30 -22.35 -5.82
C TYR A 154 14.15 -23.34 -5.54
N ARG A 155 13.63 -23.35 -4.31
CA ARG A 155 12.37 -24.07 -3.97
C ARG A 155 11.12 -23.26 -4.32
N HIS A 156 11.26 -21.95 -4.53
CA HIS A 156 10.16 -21.03 -4.81
C HIS A 156 10.19 -20.52 -6.24
N PHE A 157 11.38 -20.25 -6.76
CA PHE A 157 11.59 -19.72 -8.11
C PHE A 157 12.76 -20.45 -8.76
N ALA A 158 12.55 -21.05 -9.92
CA ALA A 158 13.60 -21.80 -10.62
C ALA A 158 14.73 -20.88 -11.14
N SER A 159 14.46 -19.59 -11.33
CA SER A 159 15.43 -18.61 -11.83
C SER A 159 15.10 -17.18 -11.38
N LYS A 160 16.08 -16.26 -11.56
CA LYS A 160 15.85 -14.80 -11.43
C LYS A 160 14.74 -14.33 -12.39
N GLU A 161 14.71 -14.90 -13.57
CA GLU A 161 13.71 -14.58 -14.61
C GLU A 161 12.30 -14.96 -14.18
N GLU A 162 12.12 -16.14 -13.56
CA GLU A 162 10.81 -16.54 -13.02
C GLU A 162 10.34 -15.62 -11.91
N LEU A 163 11.24 -15.24 -10.98
CA LEU A 163 10.95 -14.24 -9.95
C LEU A 163 10.57 -12.89 -10.58
N PHE A 164 11.29 -12.46 -11.62
CA PHE A 164 11.01 -11.20 -12.31
C PHE A 164 9.63 -11.20 -12.95
N PHE A 165 9.26 -12.28 -13.65
CA PHE A 165 7.92 -12.39 -14.24
C PHE A 165 6.81 -12.49 -13.19
N ALA A 166 7.08 -13.15 -12.07
CA ALA A 166 6.16 -13.15 -10.94
C ALA A 166 5.99 -11.73 -10.34
N ALA A 167 7.08 -10.97 -10.24
CA ALA A 167 7.07 -9.58 -9.80
C ALA A 167 6.25 -8.69 -10.76
N ALA A 168 6.45 -8.82 -12.06
CA ALA A 168 5.69 -8.07 -13.06
C ALA A 168 4.19 -8.36 -13.01
N ARG A 169 3.80 -9.64 -12.85
CA ARG A 169 2.39 -10.00 -12.67
C ARG A 169 1.80 -9.45 -11.38
N ALA A 170 2.55 -9.48 -10.28
CA ALA A 170 2.09 -8.94 -9.00
C ALA A 170 1.86 -7.43 -9.08
N VAL A 171 2.79 -6.68 -9.67
CA VAL A 171 2.65 -5.24 -9.92
C VAL A 171 1.42 -4.93 -10.79
N ALA A 172 1.22 -5.67 -11.87
CA ALA A 172 0.05 -5.49 -12.72
C ALA A 172 -1.26 -5.80 -11.99
N SER A 173 -1.28 -6.87 -11.19
CA SER A 173 -2.45 -7.23 -10.37
C SER A 173 -2.78 -6.14 -9.34
N ASP A 174 -1.77 -5.60 -8.65
CA ASP A 174 -1.95 -4.51 -7.70
C ASP A 174 -2.45 -3.23 -8.38
N ALA A 175 -1.94 -2.90 -9.57
CA ALA A 175 -2.44 -1.77 -10.36
C ALA A 175 -3.92 -1.96 -10.78
N ILE A 176 -4.32 -3.17 -11.16
CA ILE A 176 -5.71 -3.52 -11.50
C ILE A 176 -6.62 -3.32 -10.28
N HIS A 177 -6.21 -3.79 -9.09
CA HIS A 177 -6.98 -3.63 -7.87
C HIS A 177 -7.13 -2.15 -7.49
N HIS A 178 -6.03 -1.40 -7.48
CA HIS A 178 -6.07 0.04 -7.21
C HIS A 178 -6.98 0.80 -8.19
N PHE A 179 -6.88 0.50 -9.48
CA PHE A 179 -7.75 1.09 -10.50
C PHE A 179 -9.23 0.75 -10.24
N ALA A 180 -9.52 -0.53 -9.97
CA ALA A 180 -10.88 -0.99 -9.71
C ALA A 180 -11.49 -0.34 -8.47
N ASP A 181 -10.71 -0.23 -7.38
CA ASP A 181 -11.13 0.41 -6.14
C ASP A 181 -11.36 1.91 -6.31
N ALA A 182 -10.49 2.59 -7.06
CA ALA A 182 -10.59 4.03 -7.30
C ALA A 182 -11.77 4.41 -8.22
N VAL A 183 -12.06 3.59 -9.23
CA VAL A 183 -13.20 3.81 -10.15
C VAL A 183 -14.54 3.45 -9.50
N GLY A 184 -14.55 2.43 -8.62
CA GLY A 184 -15.79 1.95 -8.01
C GLY A 184 -16.76 1.35 -9.03
N VAL A 185 -18.06 1.68 -8.90
CA VAL A 185 -19.15 1.04 -9.68
C VAL A 185 -19.53 1.79 -10.97
N GLY A 186 -19.05 3.03 -11.15
CA GLY A 186 -19.46 3.88 -12.28
C GLY A 186 -18.48 3.84 -13.47
N PRO A 187 -18.93 4.30 -14.65
CA PRO A 187 -18.02 4.50 -15.78
C PRO A 187 -17.06 5.66 -15.50
N VAL A 188 -15.85 5.57 -16.04
CA VAL A 188 -14.80 6.58 -15.92
C VAL A 188 -14.39 7.10 -17.30
N GLY A 189 -14.11 8.40 -17.40
CA GLY A 189 -13.56 8.99 -18.62
C GLY A 189 -12.11 8.57 -18.87
N ARG A 190 -11.68 8.60 -20.13
CA ARG A 190 -10.32 8.17 -20.54
C ARG A 190 -9.20 8.88 -19.80
N GLU A 191 -9.30 10.20 -19.62
CA GLU A 191 -8.27 10.98 -18.92
C GLU A 191 -8.11 10.56 -17.46
N ALA A 192 -9.23 10.41 -16.74
CA ALA A 192 -9.22 9.96 -15.35
C ALA A 192 -8.72 8.50 -15.23
N ALA A 193 -9.12 7.62 -16.16
CA ALA A 193 -8.60 6.25 -16.20
C ALA A 193 -7.09 6.21 -16.44
N THR A 194 -6.57 7.04 -17.35
CA THR A 194 -5.14 7.18 -17.62
C THR A 194 -4.38 7.66 -16.38
N GLU A 195 -4.91 8.67 -15.69
CA GLU A 195 -4.30 9.24 -14.48
C GLU A 195 -4.20 8.19 -13.37
N LEU A 196 -5.31 7.52 -13.05
CA LEU A 196 -5.38 6.48 -12.02
C LEU A 196 -4.40 5.32 -12.28
N LEU A 197 -4.33 4.85 -13.53
CA LEU A 197 -3.38 3.81 -13.91
C LEU A 197 -1.93 4.30 -13.86
N SER A 198 -1.67 5.52 -14.34
CA SER A 198 -0.32 6.09 -14.32
C SER A 198 0.20 6.27 -12.90
N GLU A 199 -0.66 6.64 -11.95
CA GLU A 199 -0.32 6.73 -10.52
C GLU A 199 0.02 5.35 -9.95
N SER A 200 -0.80 4.35 -10.25
CA SER A 200 -0.61 2.98 -9.77
C SER A 200 0.68 2.34 -10.30
N LEU A 201 1.09 2.70 -11.52
CA LEU A 201 2.28 2.14 -12.19
C LEU A 201 3.56 2.96 -11.98
N ALA A 202 3.45 4.21 -11.51
CA ALA A 202 4.58 5.15 -11.45
C ALA A 202 5.79 4.62 -10.65
N GLY A 203 5.53 3.91 -9.55
CA GLY A 203 6.57 3.30 -8.73
C GLY A 203 7.27 2.09 -9.36
N HIS A 204 6.76 1.56 -10.48
CA HIS A 204 7.18 0.30 -11.08
C HIS A 204 7.60 0.45 -12.56
N ILE A 205 7.85 1.68 -13.01
CA ILE A 205 8.18 1.95 -14.42
C ILE A 205 9.48 1.25 -14.84
N ALA A 206 10.51 1.21 -13.98
CA ALA A 206 11.77 0.53 -14.30
C ALA A 206 11.55 -0.97 -14.57
N LEU A 207 10.79 -1.64 -13.70
CA LEU A 207 10.43 -3.04 -13.89
C LEU A 207 9.62 -3.27 -15.16
N LEU A 208 8.68 -2.39 -15.48
CA LEU A 208 7.86 -2.50 -16.70
C LEU A 208 8.68 -2.27 -17.97
N LEU A 209 9.61 -1.34 -17.97
CA LEU A 209 10.53 -1.11 -19.09
C LEU A 209 11.43 -2.31 -19.33
N ASP A 210 11.97 -2.92 -18.28
CA ASP A 210 12.77 -4.13 -18.38
C ASP A 210 11.93 -5.32 -18.90
N LEU A 211 10.66 -5.42 -18.52
CA LEU A 211 9.74 -6.43 -19.06
C LEU A 211 9.55 -6.27 -20.57
N ILE A 212 9.36 -5.03 -21.03
CA ILE A 212 9.24 -4.72 -22.47
C ILE A 212 10.56 -5.05 -23.17
N ALA A 213 11.71 -4.65 -22.60
CA ALA A 213 13.02 -4.94 -23.17
C ALA A 213 13.31 -6.44 -23.29
N LEU A 214 12.92 -7.22 -22.27
CA LEU A 214 13.05 -8.68 -22.30
C LEU A 214 12.11 -9.31 -23.34
N ALA A 215 10.88 -8.83 -23.46
CA ALA A 215 9.92 -9.30 -24.46
C ALA A 215 10.43 -9.04 -25.90
N ALA A 216 11.10 -7.91 -26.11
CA ALA A 216 11.70 -7.54 -27.40
C ALA A 216 12.89 -8.44 -27.82
N GLN A 217 13.50 -9.16 -26.88
CA GLN A 217 14.60 -10.11 -27.20
C GLN A 217 14.14 -11.39 -27.90
N HIS A 218 12.85 -11.55 -28.18
CA HIS A 218 12.25 -12.65 -28.93
C HIS A 218 12.56 -14.06 -28.35
N ARG A 219 12.86 -14.16 -27.06
CA ARG A 219 13.02 -15.45 -26.40
C ARG A 219 11.66 -16.12 -26.18
N PRO A 220 11.57 -17.45 -26.34
CA PRO A 220 10.32 -18.18 -26.10
C PRO A 220 9.81 -17.91 -24.67
N GLY A 221 8.57 -17.44 -24.55
CA GLY A 221 7.91 -17.19 -23.27
C GLY A 221 7.90 -15.74 -22.79
N HIS A 222 8.90 -14.89 -23.13
CA HIS A 222 8.97 -13.49 -22.66
C HIS A 222 7.78 -12.66 -23.19
N GLY A 223 7.53 -12.68 -24.48
CA GLY A 223 6.40 -11.97 -25.09
C GLY A 223 5.03 -12.48 -24.61
N ARG A 224 4.96 -13.73 -24.13
CA ARG A 224 3.73 -14.28 -23.58
C ARG A 224 3.37 -13.60 -22.25
N VAL A 225 4.34 -13.42 -21.36
CA VAL A 225 4.11 -12.76 -20.06
C VAL A 225 3.64 -11.31 -20.23
N LEU A 226 4.32 -10.57 -21.12
CA LEU A 226 3.90 -9.19 -21.43
C LEU A 226 2.47 -9.16 -21.99
N ARG A 227 2.13 -10.07 -22.89
CA ARG A 227 0.79 -10.16 -23.46
C ARG A 227 -0.27 -10.53 -22.42
N GLU A 228 0.01 -11.48 -21.52
CA GLU A 228 -0.88 -11.86 -20.44
C GLU A 228 -1.20 -10.64 -19.55
N ILE A 229 -0.16 -9.91 -19.13
CA ILE A 229 -0.32 -8.69 -18.32
C ILE A 229 -1.15 -7.63 -19.05
N PHE A 230 -0.87 -7.39 -20.34
CA PHE A 230 -1.61 -6.43 -21.14
C PHE A 230 -3.10 -6.82 -21.27
N VAL A 231 -3.38 -8.09 -21.53
CA VAL A 231 -4.75 -8.62 -21.64
C VAL A 231 -5.50 -8.47 -20.29
N ASP A 232 -4.84 -8.73 -19.16
CA ASP A 232 -5.46 -8.60 -17.85
C ASP A 232 -5.75 -7.13 -17.51
N LEU A 233 -4.83 -6.22 -17.79
CA LEU A 233 -5.04 -4.77 -17.66
C LEU A 233 -6.19 -4.29 -18.58
N HIS A 234 -6.16 -4.67 -19.85
CA HIS A 234 -7.22 -4.32 -20.80
C HIS A 234 -8.59 -4.83 -20.31
N ARG A 235 -8.68 -6.06 -19.87
CA ARG A 235 -9.91 -6.67 -19.33
C ARG A 235 -10.42 -5.95 -18.08
N ALA A 236 -9.53 -5.38 -17.29
CA ALA A 236 -9.90 -4.60 -16.11
C ALA A 236 -10.39 -3.19 -16.47
N VAL A 237 -9.79 -2.55 -17.46
CA VAL A 237 -10.06 -1.16 -17.85
C VAL A 237 -11.29 -1.05 -18.77
N ALA A 238 -11.34 -1.86 -19.82
CA ALA A 238 -12.35 -1.71 -20.87
C ALA A 238 -13.82 -1.67 -20.38
N PRO A 239 -14.26 -2.54 -19.45
CA PRO A 239 -15.65 -2.51 -18.96
C PRO A 239 -15.97 -1.30 -18.08
N ARG A 240 -14.96 -0.56 -17.64
CA ARG A 240 -15.11 0.61 -16.75
C ARG A 240 -15.03 1.94 -17.48
N LEU A 241 -14.66 1.94 -18.74
CA LEU A 241 -14.71 3.14 -19.56
C LEU A 241 -16.15 3.50 -19.92
N ASP A 242 -16.34 4.77 -20.28
CA ASP A 242 -17.64 5.26 -20.78
C ASP A 242 -18.14 4.32 -21.90
N PRO A 243 -19.38 3.82 -21.84
CA PRO A 243 -19.96 2.97 -22.88
C PRO A 243 -19.98 3.58 -24.30
N LEU A 244 -19.86 4.90 -24.39
CA LEU A 244 -19.76 5.64 -25.66
C LEU A 244 -18.31 5.77 -26.15
N ALA A 245 -17.33 5.30 -25.39
CA ALA A 245 -15.93 5.34 -25.80
C ALA A 245 -15.67 4.40 -26.99
N PRO A 246 -14.72 4.76 -27.88
CA PRO A 246 -14.30 3.88 -28.99
C PRO A 246 -13.78 2.52 -28.47
N ALA A 247 -13.83 1.50 -29.32
CA ALA A 247 -13.34 0.17 -28.96
C ALA A 247 -11.85 0.16 -28.58
N GLU A 248 -11.07 1.06 -29.16
CA GLU A 248 -9.63 1.23 -28.92
C GLU A 248 -9.30 2.03 -27.65
N ALA A 249 -10.31 2.62 -27.00
CA ALA A 249 -10.10 3.52 -25.85
C ALA A 249 -9.34 2.89 -24.70
N ALA A 250 -9.50 1.58 -24.46
CA ALA A 250 -8.77 0.88 -23.41
C ALA A 250 -7.28 0.75 -23.75
N GLU A 251 -6.94 0.50 -25.01
CA GLU A 251 -5.54 0.45 -25.47
C GLU A 251 -4.89 1.81 -25.35
N GLU A 252 -5.58 2.88 -25.80
CA GLU A 252 -5.12 4.27 -25.66
C GLU A 252 -4.87 4.66 -24.19
N VAL A 253 -5.74 4.23 -23.27
CA VAL A 253 -5.56 4.45 -21.82
C VAL A 253 -4.30 3.76 -21.31
N LEU A 254 -4.07 2.49 -21.68
CA LEU A 254 -2.91 1.73 -21.24
C LEU A 254 -1.61 2.33 -21.78
N GLU A 255 -1.56 2.67 -23.06
CA GLU A 255 -0.40 3.33 -23.67
C GLU A 255 -0.12 4.69 -23.03
N SER A 256 -1.16 5.52 -22.84
CA SER A 256 -1.05 6.86 -22.26
C SER A 256 -0.61 6.78 -20.79
N ALA A 257 -1.10 5.80 -20.03
CA ALA A 257 -0.72 5.59 -18.65
C ALA A 257 0.77 5.21 -18.52
N LEU A 258 1.24 4.29 -19.37
CA LEU A 258 2.66 3.91 -19.42
C LEU A 258 3.54 5.11 -19.78
N MET A 259 3.18 5.86 -20.82
CA MET A 259 3.92 7.04 -21.27
C MET A 259 3.93 8.17 -20.23
N SER A 260 2.83 8.34 -19.50
CA SER A 260 2.74 9.30 -18.39
C SER A 260 3.62 8.88 -17.22
N GLY A 261 3.65 7.60 -16.89
CA GLY A 261 4.55 7.04 -15.88
C GLY A 261 6.01 7.26 -16.24
N ILE A 262 6.40 6.96 -17.48
CA ILE A 262 7.78 7.21 -17.98
C ILE A 262 8.14 8.68 -17.86
N ARG A 263 7.26 9.60 -18.29
CA ARG A 263 7.50 11.06 -18.19
C ARG A 263 7.69 11.52 -16.75
N ARG A 264 6.93 10.97 -15.79
CA ARG A 264 7.08 11.29 -14.36
C ARG A 264 8.45 10.87 -13.84
N VAL A 265 8.94 9.69 -14.20
CA VAL A 265 10.26 9.20 -13.79
C VAL A 265 11.36 10.03 -14.43
N VAL A 266 11.33 10.22 -15.75
CA VAL A 266 12.34 11.00 -16.50
C VAL A 266 12.33 12.47 -16.09
N GLY A 267 11.16 13.03 -15.79
CA GLY A 267 11.02 14.43 -15.32
C GLY A 267 11.31 14.63 -13.83
N SER A 268 11.64 13.56 -13.08
CA SER A 268 11.93 13.72 -11.66
C SER A 268 13.24 14.47 -11.43
N PRO A 269 13.28 15.42 -10.46
CA PRO A 269 14.50 16.20 -10.18
C PRO A 269 15.71 15.34 -9.81
N LEU A 270 15.47 14.16 -9.20
CA LEU A 270 16.52 13.22 -8.83
C LEU A 270 17.19 12.61 -10.06
N LEU A 271 16.41 12.17 -11.05
CA LEU A 271 16.93 11.57 -12.28
C LEU A 271 17.58 12.63 -13.18
N GLN A 272 17.02 13.84 -13.21
CA GLN A 272 17.64 14.97 -13.93
C GLN A 272 19.00 15.35 -13.34
N ALA A 273 19.14 15.35 -12.01
CA ALA A 273 20.42 15.60 -11.36
C ALA A 273 21.46 14.51 -11.64
N GLU A 274 21.05 13.25 -11.80
CA GLU A 274 21.93 12.14 -12.16
C GLU A 274 22.30 12.14 -13.65
N LEU A 275 21.34 12.43 -14.54
CA LEU A 275 21.59 12.43 -16.00
C LEU A 275 22.29 13.71 -16.48
N PHE A 276 22.09 14.83 -15.80
CA PHE A 276 22.65 16.14 -16.17
C PHE A 276 23.32 16.82 -14.97
N PRO A 277 24.42 16.27 -14.46
CA PRO A 277 25.10 16.78 -13.24
C PRO A 277 25.66 18.21 -13.34
N GLY A 278 25.52 18.84 -14.49
CA GLY A 278 26.03 20.19 -14.74
C GLY A 278 24.97 21.30 -14.81
N GLU A 279 23.69 21.01 -14.79
CA GLU A 279 22.60 22.01 -14.97
C GLU A 279 21.88 22.41 -13.67
N ALA A 280 22.23 21.84 -12.54
CA ALA A 280 21.61 22.13 -11.25
C ALA A 280 22.14 23.41 -10.55
N GLY A 281 22.66 24.39 -11.29
CA GLY A 281 23.28 25.60 -10.73
C GLY A 281 23.21 26.83 -11.63
N LEU A 282 22.07 27.16 -12.21
CA LEU A 282 21.81 28.47 -12.80
C LEU A 282 20.49 29.05 -12.31
#